data_63e5fb1d6efac46219f639882f098f69
#
_entry.id   63e5fb1d6efac46219f639882f098f69
#
_cell.length_a   1.000
_cell.length_b   1.000
_cell.length_c   1.000
_cell.angle_alpha   90.00
_cell.angle_beta   90.00
_cell.angle_gamma   90.00
#
_symmetry.space_group_name_H-M   'P 1'
#
loop_
_entity.id
_entity.type
_entity.pdbx_description
1 polymer ?
#
loop_
_entity_poly.entity_id
_entity_poly.type
_entity_poly.pdbx_seq_one_letter_code
_entity_poly.pdbx_strand_id
1 'polypeptide(L)'
;IQGWIVKPKRFKKGEKYPMIIEIHGGPHSAYGYKLMPAEHEFQVLADHGFVVVYTNPRASVGYGETFANITGHWGERDYQDIMEAVDYVVKTYPYVDPERLGVAGGSYGGFMTNWIIGHTDRFKAAVSMRGISNWYSFHGTSDIGWMNLPTHELSWGKDPWDNLQTIMEKSPITYIKTVKTPLLLIHSEEDYRCPIEQAEQLFAGLKKLKKTVELVRFPGENHELSRSGKPKHRVERLQHIVRWFDTYLRGS
;
A
#
# COMPACT_ATOMS: atom_id res chain seq x y z
N ILE A 1 12.07 -13.88 -3.89
CA ILE A 1 10.72 -13.27 -3.95
C ILE A 1 10.18 -13.43 -5.36
N GLN A 2 8.99 -13.98 -5.48
CA GLN A 2 8.29 -14.08 -6.77
C GLN A 2 7.59 -12.75 -7.07
N GLY A 3 7.64 -12.32 -8.33
CA GLY A 3 6.97 -11.10 -8.78
C GLY A 3 6.68 -11.13 -10.28
N TRP A 4 5.88 -10.16 -10.70
CA TRP A 4 5.43 -9.98 -12.08
C TRP A 4 5.55 -8.53 -12.51
N ILE A 5 5.66 -8.33 -13.81
CA ILE A 5 5.72 -7.01 -14.43
C ILE A 5 4.65 -6.93 -15.52
N VAL A 6 3.77 -5.94 -15.41
CA VAL A 6 2.88 -5.53 -16.51
C VAL A 6 3.52 -4.35 -17.21
N LYS A 7 3.83 -4.51 -18.49
CA LYS A 7 4.40 -3.44 -19.33
C LYS A 7 3.31 -2.49 -19.81
N PRO A 8 3.66 -1.22 -20.09
CA PRO A 8 2.73 -0.31 -20.74
C PRO A 8 2.19 -0.89 -22.06
N LYS A 9 0.89 -0.70 -22.31
CA LYS A 9 0.25 -1.17 -23.55
C LYS A 9 0.94 -0.69 -24.82
N ARG A 10 1.44 0.55 -24.83
CA ARG A 10 2.18 1.14 -25.95
C ARG A 10 3.69 1.12 -25.71
N PHE A 11 4.19 -0.01 -25.21
CA PHE A 11 5.61 -0.17 -24.91
C PHE A 11 6.47 -0.02 -26.17
N LYS A 12 7.50 0.85 -26.08
CA LYS A 12 8.49 1.04 -27.13
C LYS A 12 9.88 0.75 -26.58
N LYS A 13 10.65 -0.04 -27.33
CA LYS A 13 12.04 -0.35 -26.98
C LYS A 13 12.90 0.93 -26.98
N GLY A 14 13.65 1.13 -25.91
CA GLY A 14 14.53 2.31 -25.75
C GLY A 14 13.90 3.49 -25.01
N GLU A 15 12.57 3.48 -24.78
CA GLU A 15 11.92 4.47 -23.93
C GLU A 15 12.00 4.07 -22.44
N LYS A 16 11.98 5.07 -21.54
CA LYS A 16 11.90 4.88 -20.10
C LYS A 16 10.52 5.24 -19.59
N TYR A 17 10.01 4.40 -18.69
CA TYR A 17 8.66 4.51 -18.13
C TYR A 17 8.68 4.66 -16.61
N PRO A 18 7.79 5.45 -16.04
CA PRO A 18 7.58 5.45 -14.60
C PRO A 18 7.08 4.08 -14.15
N MET A 19 7.48 3.67 -12.94
CA MET A 19 7.11 2.37 -12.37
C MET A 19 6.28 2.56 -11.11
N ILE A 20 5.25 1.74 -10.96
CA ILE A 20 4.44 1.63 -9.74
C ILE A 20 4.62 0.22 -9.19
N ILE A 21 5.00 0.11 -7.90
CA ILE A 21 4.94 -1.16 -7.19
C ILE A 21 3.62 -1.25 -6.45
N GLU A 22 2.91 -2.35 -6.67
CA GLU A 22 1.62 -2.67 -6.04
C GLU A 22 1.81 -3.75 -4.98
N ILE A 23 1.28 -3.48 -3.79
CA ILE A 23 1.41 -4.34 -2.62
C ILE A 23 0.05 -4.92 -2.26
N HIS A 24 -0.05 -6.27 -2.22
CA HIS A 24 -1.30 -6.95 -1.89
C HIS A 24 -1.72 -6.75 -0.43
N GLY A 25 -3.00 -6.97 -0.18
CA GLY A 25 -3.56 -7.03 1.18
C GLY A 25 -3.31 -8.37 1.87
N GLY A 26 -3.73 -8.47 3.09
CA GLY A 26 -3.60 -9.67 3.92
C GLY A 26 -2.93 -9.34 5.24
N PRO A 27 -1.64 -9.61 5.46
CA PRO A 27 -0.54 -9.96 4.53
C PRO A 27 -0.57 -11.42 4.03
N HIS A 28 -1.25 -12.32 4.74
CA HIS A 28 -1.35 -13.75 4.41
C HIS A 28 -2.27 -13.98 3.19
N SER A 29 -1.86 -13.42 2.05
CA SER A 29 -2.46 -13.56 0.73
C SER A 29 -1.34 -13.76 -0.29
N ALA A 30 -1.65 -13.84 -1.59
CA ALA A 30 -0.66 -13.88 -2.65
C ALA A 30 -1.25 -13.43 -3.98
N TYR A 31 -0.45 -12.71 -4.75
CA TYR A 31 -0.69 -12.51 -6.17
C TYR A 31 -0.35 -13.77 -6.98
N GLY A 32 -0.91 -13.88 -8.16
CA GLY A 32 -0.63 -14.94 -9.13
C GLY A 32 -0.67 -14.45 -10.56
N TYR A 33 -0.51 -15.39 -11.51
CA TYR A 33 -0.64 -15.08 -12.94
C TYR A 33 -2.05 -14.63 -13.31
N LYS A 34 -3.05 -15.20 -12.65
CA LYS A 34 -4.45 -14.87 -12.91
C LYS A 34 -4.83 -13.76 -11.94
N LEU A 35 -4.80 -12.53 -12.44
CA LEU A 35 -5.24 -11.37 -11.67
C LEU A 35 -6.72 -11.54 -11.26
N MET A 36 -6.99 -11.24 -10.00
CA MET A 36 -8.36 -11.17 -9.49
C MET A 36 -9.09 -9.97 -10.11
N PRO A 37 -10.42 -10.00 -10.21
CA PRO A 37 -11.18 -8.86 -10.75
C PRO A 37 -10.88 -7.51 -10.09
N ALA A 38 -10.41 -7.50 -8.84
CA ALA A 38 -10.03 -6.29 -8.12
C ALA A 38 -8.68 -5.70 -8.60
N GLU A 39 -7.87 -6.48 -9.28
CA GLU A 39 -6.51 -6.11 -9.74
C GLU A 39 -6.50 -5.60 -11.18
N HIS A 40 -7.70 -5.36 -11.77
CA HIS A 40 -7.81 -4.74 -13.10
C HIS A 40 -7.17 -3.33 -13.14
N GLU A 41 -6.94 -2.71 -11.98
CA GLU A 41 -6.21 -1.45 -11.88
C GLU A 41 -4.79 -1.54 -12.45
N PHE A 42 -4.13 -2.70 -12.38
CA PHE A 42 -2.80 -2.89 -12.98
C PHE A 42 -2.85 -2.73 -14.50
N GLN A 43 -3.92 -3.23 -15.12
CA GLN A 43 -4.14 -3.06 -16.56
C GLN A 43 -4.47 -1.60 -16.91
N VAL A 44 -5.26 -0.92 -16.08
CA VAL A 44 -5.57 0.50 -16.26
C VAL A 44 -4.31 1.35 -16.15
N LEU A 45 -3.48 1.13 -15.14
CA LEU A 45 -2.21 1.83 -14.97
C LEU A 45 -1.25 1.55 -16.15
N ALA A 46 -1.17 0.29 -16.60
CA ALA A 46 -0.36 -0.06 -17.77
C ALA A 46 -0.87 0.59 -19.07
N ASP A 47 -2.19 0.71 -19.24
CA ASP A 47 -2.78 1.43 -20.39
C ASP A 47 -2.45 2.94 -20.37
N HIS A 48 -2.29 3.52 -19.16
CA HIS A 48 -1.84 4.91 -18.97
C HIS A 48 -0.31 5.08 -19.05
N GLY A 49 0.44 4.03 -19.38
CA GLY A 49 1.88 4.14 -19.66
C GLY A 49 2.78 3.92 -18.45
N PHE A 50 2.29 3.32 -17.38
CA PHE A 50 3.11 2.90 -16.25
C PHE A 50 3.59 1.46 -16.41
N VAL A 51 4.80 1.18 -15.95
CA VAL A 51 5.24 -0.19 -15.62
C VAL A 51 4.65 -0.52 -14.26
N VAL A 52 3.89 -1.61 -14.16
CA VAL A 52 3.32 -2.06 -12.89
C VAL A 52 4.05 -3.31 -12.43
N VAL A 53 4.58 -3.27 -11.23
CA VAL A 53 5.28 -4.39 -10.58
C VAL A 53 4.47 -4.83 -9.39
N TYR A 54 4.32 -6.13 -9.20
CA TYR A 54 3.69 -6.67 -7.99
C TYR A 54 4.40 -7.95 -7.57
N THR A 55 4.54 -8.16 -6.27
CA THR A 55 5.36 -9.22 -5.68
C THR A 55 4.66 -9.90 -4.52
N ASN A 56 5.15 -11.08 -4.16
CA ASN A 56 4.78 -11.80 -2.96
C ASN A 56 5.95 -11.74 -1.96
N PRO A 57 6.01 -10.72 -1.08
CA PRO A 57 7.03 -10.64 -0.04
C PRO A 57 6.80 -11.71 1.04
N ARG A 58 7.75 -11.88 1.96
CA ARG A 58 7.52 -12.66 3.20
C ARG A 58 6.23 -12.20 3.88
N ALA A 59 5.51 -13.07 4.50
CA ALA A 59 4.13 -13.07 4.95
C ALA A 59 3.12 -13.59 3.91
N SER A 60 3.45 -13.61 2.60
CA SER A 60 2.57 -14.19 1.59
C SER A 60 2.41 -15.70 1.78
N VAL A 61 1.20 -16.21 1.46
CA VAL A 61 0.91 -17.64 1.50
C VAL A 61 1.34 -18.35 0.21
N GLY A 62 1.41 -19.70 0.26
CA GLY A 62 1.77 -20.50 -0.90
C GLY A 62 3.26 -20.85 -1.03
N TYR A 63 4.10 -20.34 -0.11
CA TYR A 63 5.56 -20.55 -0.10
C TYR A 63 6.06 -21.30 1.16
N GLY A 64 5.14 -21.89 1.91
CA GLY A 64 5.42 -22.60 3.16
C GLY A 64 5.31 -21.71 4.40
N GLU A 65 5.21 -22.38 5.57
CA GLU A 65 4.95 -21.71 6.85
C GLU A 65 6.06 -20.74 7.25
N THR A 66 7.33 -21.13 7.09
CA THR A 66 8.47 -20.26 7.44
C THR A 66 8.49 -18.95 6.64
N PHE A 67 8.01 -18.98 5.39
CA PHE A 67 7.89 -17.77 4.57
C PHE A 67 6.70 -16.91 4.99
N ALA A 68 5.58 -17.53 5.33
CA ALA A 68 4.36 -16.84 5.73
C ALA A 68 4.45 -16.23 7.13
N ASN A 69 5.21 -16.85 8.05
CA ASN A 69 5.31 -16.39 9.43
C ASN A 69 6.32 -15.24 9.56
N ILE A 70 5.82 -14.04 9.82
CA ILE A 70 6.62 -12.83 10.10
C ILE A 70 6.27 -12.22 11.47
N THR A 71 5.77 -13.03 12.41
CA THR A 71 5.44 -12.58 13.77
C THR A 71 6.57 -11.75 14.37
N GLY A 72 6.27 -10.56 14.86
CA GLY A 72 7.23 -9.59 15.40
C GLY A 72 8.05 -8.82 14.36
N HIS A 73 7.96 -9.18 13.07
CA HIS A 73 8.80 -8.63 11.99
C HIS A 73 8.05 -7.86 10.89
N TRP A 74 6.81 -7.47 11.16
CA TRP A 74 6.04 -6.61 10.27
C TRP A 74 6.73 -5.25 10.08
N GLY A 75 6.82 -4.80 8.84
CA GLY A 75 7.56 -3.57 8.51
C GLY A 75 9.09 -3.73 8.49
N GLU A 76 9.58 -4.95 8.64
CA GLU A 76 11.01 -5.28 8.58
C GLU A 76 11.31 -6.18 7.37
N ARG A 77 11.01 -7.48 7.48
CA ARG A 77 11.34 -8.48 6.45
C ARG A 77 10.52 -8.30 5.18
N ASP A 78 9.23 -8.04 5.34
CA ASP A 78 8.29 -7.74 4.26
C ASP A 78 8.65 -6.43 3.54
N TYR A 79 8.99 -5.37 4.28
CA TYR A 79 9.50 -4.12 3.73
C TYR A 79 10.80 -4.32 2.96
N GLN A 80 11.76 -5.06 3.53
CA GLN A 80 13.03 -5.36 2.89
C GLN A 80 12.82 -6.07 1.56
N ASP A 81 11.97 -7.10 1.52
CA ASP A 81 11.67 -7.87 0.31
C ASP A 81 11.09 -6.99 -0.81
N ILE A 82 10.21 -6.06 -0.45
CA ILE A 82 9.63 -5.11 -1.41
C ILE A 82 10.69 -4.15 -1.95
N MET A 83 11.55 -3.61 -1.08
CA MET A 83 12.62 -2.70 -1.51
C MET A 83 13.66 -3.38 -2.39
N GLU A 84 14.05 -4.61 -2.06
CA GLU A 84 14.97 -5.43 -2.87
C GLU A 84 14.35 -5.79 -4.23
N ALA A 85 13.03 -6.04 -4.28
CA ALA A 85 12.33 -6.25 -5.55
C ALA A 85 12.35 -5.00 -6.42
N VAL A 86 12.17 -3.80 -5.85
CA VAL A 86 12.30 -2.53 -6.57
C VAL A 86 13.73 -2.36 -7.10
N ASP A 87 14.75 -2.64 -6.28
CA ASP A 87 16.16 -2.57 -6.69
C ASP A 87 16.47 -3.52 -7.84
N TYR A 88 15.99 -4.75 -7.73
CA TYR A 88 16.14 -5.75 -8.79
C TYR A 88 15.54 -5.29 -10.12
N VAL A 89 14.30 -4.78 -10.07
CA VAL A 89 13.58 -4.33 -11.28
C VAL A 89 14.28 -3.13 -11.92
N VAL A 90 14.64 -2.12 -11.15
CA VAL A 90 15.36 -0.94 -11.64
C VAL A 90 16.71 -1.32 -12.27
N LYS A 91 17.45 -2.23 -11.66
CA LYS A 91 18.75 -2.69 -12.15
C LYS A 91 18.62 -3.56 -13.41
N THR A 92 17.60 -4.41 -13.49
CA THR A 92 17.47 -5.45 -14.52
C THR A 92 16.78 -4.94 -15.78
N TYR A 93 15.84 -4.02 -15.63
CA TYR A 93 14.99 -3.56 -16.73
C TYR A 93 15.26 -2.09 -17.10
N PRO A 94 16.11 -1.82 -18.11
CA PRO A 94 16.57 -0.48 -18.44
C PRO A 94 15.46 0.47 -18.91
N TYR A 95 14.27 -0.05 -19.20
CA TYR A 95 13.08 0.73 -19.53
C TYR A 95 12.36 1.29 -18.29
N VAL A 96 12.75 0.91 -17.07
CA VAL A 96 12.23 1.51 -15.84
C VAL A 96 13.02 2.77 -15.52
N ASP A 97 12.31 3.87 -15.24
CA ASP A 97 12.94 5.11 -14.82
C ASP A 97 13.09 5.15 -13.30
N PRO A 98 14.31 5.11 -12.76
CA PRO A 98 14.55 5.10 -11.32
C PRO A 98 14.13 6.40 -10.61
N GLU A 99 13.98 7.51 -11.34
CA GLU A 99 13.57 8.81 -10.80
C GLU A 99 12.05 8.98 -10.74
N ARG A 100 11.29 8.04 -11.33
CA ARG A 100 9.83 8.11 -11.42
C ARG A 100 9.18 6.84 -10.86
N LEU A 101 9.38 6.62 -9.55
CA LEU A 101 8.86 5.46 -8.83
C LEU A 101 7.64 5.85 -7.99
N GLY A 102 6.58 5.04 -8.10
CA GLY A 102 5.37 5.11 -7.29
C GLY A 102 5.17 3.86 -6.46
N VAL A 103 4.43 3.97 -5.37
CA VAL A 103 4.03 2.85 -4.51
C VAL A 103 2.55 2.90 -4.21
N ALA A 104 1.87 1.77 -4.30
CA ALA A 104 0.46 1.66 -3.93
C ALA A 104 0.13 0.32 -3.28
N GLY A 105 -0.98 0.31 -2.56
CA GLY A 105 -1.52 -0.92 -2.00
C GLY A 105 -2.79 -0.70 -1.19
N GLY A 106 -3.52 -1.78 -0.94
CA GLY A 106 -4.76 -1.76 -0.18
C GLY A 106 -4.72 -2.63 1.07
N SER A 107 -5.42 -2.21 2.15
CA SER A 107 -5.47 -2.95 3.41
C SER A 107 -4.05 -3.08 4.02
N TYR A 108 -3.54 -4.27 4.25
CA TYR A 108 -2.13 -4.45 4.61
C TYR A 108 -1.19 -3.75 3.59
N GLY A 109 -1.47 -3.82 2.29
CA GLY A 109 -0.69 -3.08 1.28
C GLY A 109 -0.76 -1.56 1.48
N GLY A 110 -1.88 -1.03 1.96
CA GLY A 110 -2.02 0.37 2.37
C GLY A 110 -1.21 0.71 3.63
N PHE A 111 -1.19 -0.19 4.62
CA PHE A 111 -0.28 -0.10 5.76
C PHE A 111 1.17 -0.03 5.30
N MET A 112 1.59 -0.97 4.45
CA MET A 112 2.96 -1.03 3.96
C MET A 112 3.32 0.19 3.10
N THR A 113 2.38 0.73 2.31
CA THR A 113 2.57 1.99 1.58
C THR A 113 2.85 3.14 2.55
N ASN A 114 2.03 3.28 3.61
CA ASN A 114 2.22 4.29 4.66
C ASN A 114 3.56 4.10 5.39
N TRP A 115 3.95 2.85 5.65
CA TRP A 115 5.21 2.48 6.26
C TRP A 115 6.40 2.90 5.40
N ILE A 116 6.40 2.51 4.13
CA ILE A 116 7.47 2.78 3.17
C ILE A 116 7.77 4.28 3.09
N ILE A 117 6.75 5.13 2.91
CA ILE A 117 6.98 6.58 2.77
C ILE A 117 7.42 7.27 4.07
N GLY A 118 7.24 6.60 5.21
CA GLY A 118 7.80 7.03 6.50
C GLY A 118 9.30 6.70 6.66
N HIS A 119 9.82 5.74 5.88
CA HIS A 119 11.17 5.19 6.02
C HIS A 119 12.10 5.48 4.83
N THR A 120 11.57 5.92 3.69
CA THR A 120 12.37 6.32 2.53
C THR A 120 11.68 7.41 1.73
N ASP A 121 12.47 8.27 1.05
CA ASP A 121 11.99 9.30 0.12
C ASP A 121 12.22 8.91 -1.36
N ARG A 122 12.44 7.62 -1.61
CA ARG A 122 12.70 7.06 -2.94
C ARG A 122 11.52 7.24 -3.90
N PHE A 123 10.28 7.13 -3.37
CA PHE A 123 9.06 7.21 -4.18
C PHE A 123 8.60 8.66 -4.36
N LYS A 124 8.14 8.99 -5.57
CA LYS A 124 7.68 10.35 -5.91
C LYS A 124 6.16 10.50 -5.78
N ALA A 125 5.45 9.40 -5.66
CA ALA A 125 4.00 9.36 -5.39
C ALA A 125 3.65 8.08 -4.62
N ALA A 126 2.65 8.19 -3.73
CA ALA A 126 2.10 7.06 -3.00
C ALA A 126 0.58 7.08 -3.00
N VAL A 127 -0.05 5.90 -3.10
CA VAL A 127 -1.50 5.72 -2.98
C VAL A 127 -1.79 4.63 -1.94
N SER A 128 -2.34 5.04 -0.80
CA SER A 128 -2.75 4.12 0.26
C SER A 128 -4.27 3.97 0.26
N MET A 129 -4.76 2.78 0.01
CA MET A 129 -6.18 2.46 -0.03
C MET A 129 -6.58 1.64 1.19
N ARG A 130 -7.62 2.07 1.94
CA ARG A 130 -8.10 1.32 3.13
C ARG A 130 -6.96 0.79 4.00
N GLY A 131 -5.92 1.63 4.20
CA GLY A 131 -4.70 1.27 4.91
C GLY A 131 -4.79 1.54 6.40
N ILE A 132 -3.80 1.04 7.12
CA ILE A 132 -3.66 1.24 8.56
C ILE A 132 -2.51 2.22 8.82
N SER A 133 -2.69 3.11 9.80
CA SER A 133 -1.67 4.07 10.20
C SER A 133 -1.30 3.97 11.68
N ASN A 134 -2.23 3.50 12.52
CA ASN A 134 -2.08 3.45 13.97
C ASN A 134 -2.64 2.12 14.52
N TRP A 135 -1.76 1.20 14.83
CA TRP A 135 -2.14 -0.13 15.32
C TRP A 135 -2.81 -0.11 16.69
N TYR A 136 -2.51 0.90 17.51
CA TYR A 136 -3.15 1.03 18.82
C TYR A 136 -4.65 1.35 18.69
N SER A 137 -5.02 2.35 17.88
CA SER A 137 -6.43 2.67 17.64
C SER A 137 -7.13 1.59 16.81
N PHE A 138 -6.43 0.97 15.85
CA PHE A 138 -6.93 -0.15 15.07
C PHE A 138 -7.43 -1.30 15.95
N HIS A 139 -6.71 -1.64 17.02
CA HIS A 139 -7.11 -2.69 17.95
C HIS A 139 -8.50 -2.43 18.56
N GLY A 140 -8.80 -1.18 18.89
CA GLY A 140 -10.07 -0.81 19.53
C GLY A 140 -11.23 -0.47 18.59
N THR A 141 -10.96 -0.27 17.30
CA THR A 141 -11.95 0.24 16.34
C THR A 141 -12.26 -0.72 15.18
N SER A 142 -11.38 -1.67 14.88
CA SER A 142 -11.57 -2.65 13.81
C SER A 142 -12.49 -3.79 14.25
N ASP A 143 -13.26 -4.34 13.29
CA ASP A 143 -14.09 -5.54 13.51
C ASP A 143 -13.26 -6.79 13.81
N ILE A 144 -11.97 -6.78 13.50
CA ILE A 144 -11.01 -7.86 13.82
C ILE A 144 -9.99 -7.44 14.90
N GLY A 145 -10.04 -6.22 15.40
CA GLY A 145 -9.04 -5.70 16.34
C GLY A 145 -8.98 -6.53 17.63
N TRP A 146 -10.15 -6.80 18.22
CA TRP A 146 -10.27 -7.61 19.44
C TRP A 146 -9.88 -9.09 19.24
N MET A 147 -9.86 -9.59 18.00
CA MET A 147 -9.42 -10.97 17.69
C MET A 147 -7.90 -11.14 17.79
N ASN A 148 -7.20 -10.06 18.08
CA ASN A 148 -5.74 -10.00 18.29
C ASN A 148 -4.85 -10.40 17.10
N LEU A 149 -5.40 -10.75 15.93
CA LEU A 149 -4.59 -11.28 14.83
C LEU A 149 -3.47 -10.34 14.40
N PRO A 150 -3.72 -9.09 13.93
CA PRO A 150 -2.63 -8.23 13.50
C PRO A 150 -1.78 -7.72 14.66
N THR A 151 -2.40 -7.23 15.74
CA THR A 151 -1.67 -6.68 16.88
C THR A 151 -0.90 -7.75 17.65
N HIS A 152 -1.44 -8.96 17.72
CA HIS A 152 -0.79 -10.12 18.33
C HIS A 152 0.46 -10.55 17.54
N GLU A 153 0.37 -10.60 16.22
CA GLU A 153 1.54 -10.87 15.38
C GLU A 153 2.59 -9.75 15.45
N LEU A 154 2.16 -8.49 15.51
CA LEU A 154 3.05 -7.34 15.64
C LEU A 154 3.83 -7.33 16.97
N SER A 155 3.21 -7.78 18.04
CA SER A 155 3.70 -7.63 19.43
C SER A 155 4.09 -8.94 20.11
N TRP A 156 4.35 -10.00 19.36
CA TRP A 156 4.73 -11.31 19.91
C TRP A 156 3.68 -11.89 20.87
N GLY A 157 2.42 -11.74 20.53
CA GLY A 157 1.32 -12.28 21.31
C GLY A 157 0.91 -11.46 22.54
N LYS A 158 1.35 -10.22 22.64
CA LYS A 158 0.98 -9.32 23.73
C LYS A 158 -0.12 -8.35 23.32
N ASP A 159 -0.95 -7.99 24.27
CA ASP A 159 -1.96 -6.95 24.06
C ASP A 159 -1.31 -5.57 23.88
N PRO A 160 -1.97 -4.63 23.16
CA PRO A 160 -1.40 -3.30 22.91
C PRO A 160 -1.07 -2.50 24.17
N TRP A 161 -1.84 -2.65 25.22
CA TRP A 161 -1.58 -1.96 26.51
C TRP A 161 -0.40 -2.54 27.27
N ASP A 162 -0.02 -3.78 27.02
CA ASP A 162 1.15 -4.44 27.61
C ASP A 162 2.42 -4.21 26.81
N ASN A 163 2.29 -3.75 25.56
CA ASN A 163 3.43 -3.54 24.65
C ASN A 163 3.24 -2.31 23.75
N LEU A 164 2.78 -1.21 24.36
CA LEU A 164 2.48 0.04 23.66
C LEU A 164 3.64 0.55 22.82
N GLN A 165 4.86 0.47 23.35
CA GLN A 165 6.05 0.94 22.64
C GLN A 165 6.20 0.22 21.29
N THR A 166 6.19 -1.11 21.26
CA THR A 166 6.32 -1.89 20.02
C THR A 166 5.18 -1.58 19.06
N ILE A 167 3.94 -1.48 19.55
CA ILE A 167 2.79 -1.13 18.74
C ILE A 167 2.96 0.24 18.07
N MET A 168 3.44 1.24 18.80
CA MET A 168 3.68 2.56 18.24
C MET A 168 4.89 2.58 17.30
N GLU A 169 5.96 1.85 17.60
CA GLU A 169 7.12 1.69 16.70
C GLU A 169 6.75 1.03 15.38
N LYS A 170 5.74 0.14 15.36
CA LYS A 170 5.19 -0.50 14.15
C LYS A 170 4.09 0.32 13.47
N SER A 171 3.66 1.42 14.06
CA SER A 171 2.58 2.27 13.52
C SER A 171 3.15 3.36 12.59
N PRO A 172 2.73 3.40 11.30
CA PRO A 172 3.21 4.41 10.34
C PRO A 172 3.06 5.86 10.82
N ILE A 173 2.03 6.16 11.61
CA ILE A 173 1.78 7.51 12.14
C ILE A 173 2.94 8.04 12.99
N THR A 174 3.74 7.18 13.58
CA THR A 174 4.93 7.54 14.35
C THR A 174 5.97 8.25 13.48
N TYR A 175 6.00 7.94 12.19
CA TYR A 175 7.00 8.42 11.24
C TYR A 175 6.51 9.54 10.30
N ILE A 176 5.35 10.15 10.58
CA ILE A 176 4.77 11.19 9.70
C ILE A 176 5.67 12.41 9.48
N LYS A 177 6.57 12.70 10.40
CA LYS A 177 7.52 13.83 10.27
C LYS A 177 8.52 13.60 9.14
N THR A 178 8.93 12.36 8.89
CA THR A 178 9.91 12.01 7.86
C THR A 178 9.30 11.95 6.46
N VAL A 179 7.98 11.78 6.34
CA VAL A 179 7.29 11.68 5.04
C VAL A 179 7.57 12.89 4.16
N LYS A 180 8.08 12.65 2.95
CA LYS A 180 8.27 13.66 1.89
C LYS A 180 7.42 13.35 0.66
N THR A 181 7.12 12.09 0.43
CA THR A 181 6.35 11.59 -0.72
C THR A 181 4.92 12.12 -0.69
N PRO A 182 4.41 12.72 -1.75
CA PRO A 182 2.99 13.04 -1.91
C PRO A 182 2.12 11.80 -1.74
N LEU A 183 1.10 11.88 -0.88
CA LEU A 183 0.25 10.75 -0.50
C LEU A 183 -1.22 11.00 -0.87
N LEU A 184 -1.80 10.08 -1.65
CA LEU A 184 -3.24 9.95 -1.82
C LEU A 184 -3.76 8.85 -0.88
N LEU A 185 -4.68 9.22 -0.02
CA LEU A 185 -5.46 8.30 0.81
C LEU A 185 -6.82 8.07 0.15
N ILE A 186 -7.20 6.82 -0.07
CA ILE A 186 -8.53 6.43 -0.56
C ILE A 186 -9.18 5.54 0.48
N HIS A 187 -10.34 5.96 1.01
CA HIS A 187 -10.99 5.21 2.09
C HIS A 187 -12.50 5.25 1.98
N SER A 188 -13.12 4.13 2.35
CA SER A 188 -14.58 3.97 2.42
C SER A 188 -15.08 4.35 3.81
N GLU A 189 -16.24 5.01 3.89
CA GLU A 189 -16.75 5.52 5.18
C GLU A 189 -17.31 4.42 6.07
N GLU A 190 -17.80 3.31 5.49
CA GLU A 190 -18.32 2.14 6.21
C GLU A 190 -17.31 0.98 6.26
N ASP A 191 -16.02 1.30 6.20
CA ASP A 191 -14.95 0.32 6.36
C ASP A 191 -14.75 0.00 7.86
N TYR A 192 -15.29 -1.12 8.30
CA TYR A 192 -15.12 -1.61 9.67
C TYR A 192 -13.91 -2.53 9.83
N ARG A 193 -13.31 -3.00 8.73
CA ARG A 193 -12.09 -3.82 8.73
C ARG A 193 -10.85 -2.97 9.01
N CYS A 194 -10.67 -1.92 8.23
CA CYS A 194 -9.71 -0.86 8.49
C CYS A 194 -10.51 0.43 8.64
N PRO A 195 -10.90 0.82 9.85
CA PRO A 195 -11.78 1.97 10.05
C PRO A 195 -11.22 3.26 9.45
N ILE A 196 -12.11 4.11 8.92
CA ILE A 196 -11.70 5.33 8.19
C ILE A 196 -10.85 6.28 9.04
N GLU A 197 -10.96 6.21 10.37
CA GLU A 197 -10.15 7.01 11.30
C GLU A 197 -8.64 6.75 11.10
N GLN A 198 -8.25 5.61 10.56
CA GLN A 198 -6.86 5.31 10.21
C GLN A 198 -6.34 6.27 9.12
N ALA A 199 -7.15 6.57 8.11
CA ALA A 199 -6.82 7.55 7.09
C ALA A 199 -6.96 8.99 7.63
N GLU A 200 -7.96 9.26 8.44
CA GLU A 200 -8.21 10.59 9.02
C GLU A 200 -7.06 11.05 9.93
N GLN A 201 -6.55 10.17 10.80
CA GLN A 201 -5.40 10.47 11.67
C GLN A 201 -4.17 10.86 10.83
N LEU A 202 -3.86 10.04 9.82
CA LEU A 202 -2.69 10.27 8.95
C LEU A 202 -2.86 11.55 8.13
N PHE A 203 -4.03 11.76 7.54
CA PHE A 203 -4.36 12.99 6.81
C PHE A 203 -4.21 14.23 7.68
N ALA A 204 -4.85 14.25 8.85
CA ALA A 204 -4.80 15.40 9.76
C ALA A 204 -3.37 15.72 10.20
N GLY A 205 -2.58 14.69 10.55
CA GLY A 205 -1.18 14.86 10.95
C GLY A 205 -0.30 15.41 9.82
N LEU A 206 -0.42 14.85 8.62
CA LEU A 206 0.35 15.30 7.45
C LEU A 206 -0.05 16.72 7.01
N LYS A 207 -1.35 17.06 7.04
CA LYS A 207 -1.82 18.44 6.76
C LYS A 207 -1.28 19.43 7.76
N LYS A 208 -1.30 19.11 9.05
CA LYS A 208 -0.71 19.97 10.09
C LYS A 208 0.78 20.21 9.86
N LEU A 209 1.49 19.22 9.34
CA LEU A 209 2.91 19.31 8.97
C LEU A 209 3.14 19.96 7.60
N LYS A 210 2.10 20.45 6.93
CA LYS A 210 2.14 21.06 5.59
C LYS A 210 2.70 20.12 4.51
N LYS A 211 2.50 18.81 4.68
CA LYS A 211 2.88 17.79 3.69
C LYS A 211 1.83 17.72 2.58
N THR A 212 2.23 17.25 1.41
CA THR A 212 1.32 17.01 0.28
C THR A 212 0.52 15.75 0.53
N VAL A 213 -0.76 15.90 0.86
CA VAL A 213 -1.67 14.78 1.11
C VAL A 213 -3.09 15.14 0.67
N GLU A 214 -3.78 14.17 0.08
CA GLU A 214 -5.19 14.22 -0.29
C GLU A 214 -5.91 13.02 0.31
N LEU A 215 -7.16 13.21 0.76
CA LEU A 215 -8.03 12.14 1.22
C LEU A 215 -9.30 12.12 0.38
N VAL A 216 -9.53 11.02 -0.32
CA VAL A 216 -10.76 10.72 -1.05
C VAL A 216 -11.59 9.75 -0.25
N ARG A 217 -12.82 10.15 0.12
CA ARG A 217 -13.77 9.37 0.90
C ARG A 217 -14.88 8.84 0.00
N PHE A 218 -15.26 7.59 0.21
CA PHE A 218 -16.37 6.97 -0.52
C PHE A 218 -17.54 6.65 0.43
N PRO A 219 -18.60 7.49 0.43
CA PRO A 219 -19.76 7.29 1.28
C PRO A 219 -20.53 6.01 0.91
N GLY A 220 -20.99 5.27 1.93
CA GLY A 220 -21.79 4.06 1.75
C GLY A 220 -21.04 2.92 1.07
N GLU A 221 -19.70 2.92 1.19
CA GLU A 221 -18.82 1.85 0.76
C GLU A 221 -18.06 1.26 1.96
N ASN A 222 -17.70 0.00 1.85
CA ASN A 222 -16.98 -0.74 2.88
C ASN A 222 -15.57 -1.14 2.40
N HIS A 223 -14.92 -2.04 3.12
CA HIS A 223 -13.56 -2.53 2.81
C HIS A 223 -13.44 -3.12 1.40
N GLU A 224 -14.54 -3.61 0.82
CA GLU A 224 -14.57 -4.28 -0.47
C GLU A 224 -14.79 -3.34 -1.67
N LEU A 225 -14.71 -2.02 -1.52
CA LEU A 225 -14.96 -1.03 -2.58
C LEU A 225 -14.38 -1.43 -3.94
N SER A 226 -13.11 -1.85 -3.99
CA SER A 226 -12.44 -2.22 -5.25
C SER A 226 -13.00 -3.49 -5.89
N ARG A 227 -13.64 -4.37 -5.10
CA ARG A 227 -14.12 -5.69 -5.52
C ARG A 227 -15.63 -5.71 -5.77
N SER A 228 -16.41 -5.20 -4.83
CA SER A 228 -17.87 -5.29 -4.84
C SER A 228 -18.59 -3.96 -4.62
N GLY A 229 -17.86 -2.84 -4.53
CA GLY A 229 -18.44 -1.51 -4.41
C GLY A 229 -19.29 -1.10 -5.60
N LYS A 230 -20.06 -0.04 -5.45
CA LYS A 230 -20.91 0.53 -6.50
C LYS A 230 -20.08 0.77 -7.76
N PRO A 231 -20.56 0.38 -8.96
CA PRO A 231 -19.78 0.49 -10.21
C PRO A 231 -19.19 1.89 -10.45
N LYS A 232 -19.96 2.94 -10.17
CA LYS A 232 -19.50 4.33 -10.28
C LYS A 232 -18.30 4.60 -9.37
N HIS A 233 -18.37 4.24 -8.10
CA HIS A 233 -17.28 4.44 -7.13
C HIS A 233 -16.02 3.64 -7.48
N ARG A 234 -16.18 2.43 -8.04
CA ARG A 234 -15.05 1.64 -8.53
C ARG A 234 -14.32 2.34 -9.67
N VAL A 235 -15.04 2.99 -10.58
CA VAL A 235 -14.43 3.79 -11.66
C VAL A 235 -13.79 5.05 -11.12
N GLU A 236 -14.49 5.81 -10.27
CA GLU A 236 -13.97 7.04 -9.66
C GLU A 236 -12.68 6.79 -8.87
N ARG A 237 -12.62 5.68 -8.12
CA ARG A 237 -11.41 5.26 -7.43
C ARG A 237 -10.21 5.14 -8.39
N LEU A 238 -10.39 4.49 -9.54
CA LEU A 238 -9.33 4.34 -10.54
C LEU A 238 -8.92 5.69 -11.15
N GLN A 239 -9.88 6.57 -11.40
CA GLN A 239 -9.59 7.91 -11.92
C GLN A 239 -8.71 8.72 -10.95
N HIS A 240 -8.99 8.63 -9.63
CA HIS A 240 -8.16 9.29 -8.62
C HIS A 240 -6.75 8.71 -8.57
N ILE A 241 -6.58 7.40 -8.67
CA ILE A 241 -5.27 6.73 -8.68
C ILE A 241 -4.46 7.18 -9.90
N VAL A 242 -5.05 7.09 -11.10
CA VAL A 242 -4.39 7.50 -12.34
C VAL A 242 -3.99 8.96 -12.30
N ARG A 243 -4.93 9.85 -11.93
CA ARG A 243 -4.66 11.28 -11.79
C ARG A 243 -3.47 11.56 -10.86
N TRP A 244 -3.42 10.87 -9.71
CA TRP A 244 -2.34 11.07 -8.75
C TRP A 244 -0.98 10.69 -9.31
N PHE A 245 -0.88 9.52 -9.90
CA PHE A 245 0.37 9.06 -10.49
C PHE A 245 0.77 9.88 -11.72
N ASP A 246 -0.18 10.29 -12.58
CA ASP A 246 0.12 11.20 -13.69
C ASP A 246 0.71 12.52 -13.21
N THR A 247 0.11 13.12 -12.17
CA THR A 247 0.57 14.39 -11.62
C THR A 247 2.02 14.32 -11.12
N TYR A 248 2.37 13.29 -10.36
CA TYR A 248 3.64 13.24 -9.65
C TYR A 248 4.74 12.40 -10.33
N LEU A 249 4.39 11.49 -11.24
CA LEU A 249 5.36 10.67 -11.95
C LEU A 249 5.57 11.10 -13.40
N ARG A 250 4.67 11.87 -13.98
CA ARG A 250 4.76 12.33 -15.37
C ARG A 250 4.82 13.84 -15.51
N GLY A 251 4.43 14.61 -14.49
CA GLY A 251 4.49 16.07 -14.50
C GLY A 251 3.44 16.72 -15.39
N SER A 252 2.26 16.08 -15.50
CA SER A 252 1.11 16.60 -16.28
C SER A 252 0.08 17.27 -15.40
#